data_63711f403262afbbcf79a9b3dcb88e82
#
_entry.id   63711f403262afbbcf79a9b3dcb88e82
#
_cell.length_a   1.000
_cell.length_b   1.000
_cell.length_c   1.000
_cell.angle_alpha   90.00
_cell.angle_beta   90.00
_cell.angle_gamma   90.00
#
_symmetry.space_group_name_H-M   'P 1'
#
loop_
_entity.id
_entity.type
_entity.pdbx_description
1 polymer ?
#
loop_
_entity_poly.entity_id
_entity_poly.type
_entity_poly.pdbx_seq_one_letter_code
_entity_poly.pdbx_strand_id
1 'polypeptide(L)'
;MIEMLGVLAIIAVLTVGGIAGYSKAMKKYQANKVVGEIIQVLANIKELSENNNSMLYSIYRLDDETKKTLGLCLPSAENCSGYYQRTPVGNIDIHENVIMRDADAELCISAFNNIFIPLKGNIREFTVYTMIKNRDDAYKERYECYDKCSDKCKNDRNCLDECLDKCTEDNSPNAGICISVDKKYCGDWKYLNIDDARVMTEINAACNSGIDKRVKQIRIIFKNGFTSGY
;
A
#
# COMPACT_ATOMS: atom_id res chain seq x y z
N MET A 1 3.07 -52.55 -12.66
CA MET A 1 2.36 -51.74 -11.63
C MET A 1 3.24 -50.67 -11.01
N ILE A 2 4.52 -50.89 -10.73
CA ILE A 2 5.44 -49.87 -10.15
C ILE A 2 5.68 -48.67 -11.10
N GLU A 3 5.77 -48.92 -12.40
CA GLU A 3 5.97 -47.89 -13.41
C GLU A 3 4.81 -46.88 -13.48
N MET A 4 3.56 -47.34 -13.31
CA MET A 4 2.39 -46.45 -13.27
C MET A 4 2.40 -45.54 -12.03
N LEU A 5 2.84 -46.01 -10.89
CA LEU A 5 2.95 -45.20 -9.66
C LEU A 5 4.00 -44.11 -9.81
N GLY A 6 5.11 -44.38 -10.49
CA GLY A 6 6.14 -43.39 -10.79
C GLY A 6 5.63 -42.26 -11.70
N VAL A 7 4.90 -42.59 -12.74
CA VAL A 7 4.31 -41.58 -13.66
C VAL A 7 3.28 -40.71 -12.95
N LEU A 8 2.40 -41.31 -12.14
CA LEU A 8 1.40 -40.55 -11.35
C LEU A 8 2.06 -39.61 -10.34
N ALA A 9 3.15 -40.02 -9.69
CA ALA A 9 3.89 -39.19 -8.77
C ALA A 9 4.50 -37.94 -9.48
N ILE A 10 5.08 -38.16 -10.67
CA ILE A 10 5.66 -37.06 -11.46
C ILE A 10 4.55 -36.08 -11.90
N ILE A 11 3.41 -36.60 -12.41
CA ILE A 11 2.28 -35.73 -12.81
C ILE A 11 1.75 -34.96 -11.62
N ALA A 12 1.61 -35.56 -10.45
CA ALA A 12 1.16 -34.87 -9.24
C ALA A 12 2.08 -33.70 -8.84
N VAL A 13 3.40 -33.93 -8.85
CA VAL A 13 4.38 -32.88 -8.52
C VAL A 13 4.37 -31.75 -9.55
N LEU A 14 4.31 -32.06 -10.85
CA LEU A 14 4.25 -31.05 -11.90
C LEU A 14 2.95 -30.24 -11.86
N THR A 15 1.83 -30.91 -11.53
CA THR A 15 0.53 -30.23 -11.43
C THR A 15 0.51 -29.23 -10.28
N VAL A 16 0.97 -29.63 -9.10
CA VAL A 16 1.02 -28.73 -7.93
C VAL A 16 1.97 -27.57 -8.18
N GLY A 17 3.16 -27.84 -8.71
CA GLY A 17 4.14 -26.80 -9.05
C GLY A 17 3.63 -25.84 -10.13
N GLY A 18 2.96 -26.37 -11.15
CA GLY A 18 2.37 -25.58 -12.23
C GLY A 18 1.25 -24.64 -11.74
N ILE A 19 0.36 -25.12 -10.89
CA ILE A 19 -0.74 -24.30 -10.32
C ILE A 19 -0.18 -23.17 -9.45
N ALA A 20 0.81 -23.44 -8.60
CA ALA A 20 1.41 -22.43 -7.74
C ALA A 20 2.14 -21.36 -8.57
N GLY A 21 2.90 -21.76 -9.59
CA GLY A 21 3.58 -20.83 -10.51
C GLY A 21 2.60 -19.97 -11.30
N TYR A 22 1.54 -20.58 -11.84
CA TYR A 22 0.48 -19.86 -12.56
C TYR A 22 -0.24 -18.83 -11.69
N SER A 23 -0.61 -19.20 -10.44
CA SER A 23 -1.27 -18.27 -9.51
C SER A 23 -0.42 -17.05 -9.23
N LYS A 24 0.89 -17.21 -9.01
CA LYS A 24 1.82 -16.10 -8.80
C LYS A 24 1.96 -15.23 -10.05
N ALA A 25 2.10 -15.84 -11.21
CA ALA A 25 2.19 -15.11 -12.48
C ALA A 25 0.92 -14.31 -12.76
N MET A 26 -0.26 -14.88 -12.48
CA MET A 26 -1.54 -14.20 -12.66
C MET A 26 -1.70 -13.01 -11.72
N LYS A 27 -1.33 -13.12 -10.45
CA LYS A 27 -1.34 -11.97 -9.51
C LYS A 27 -0.44 -10.85 -9.99
N LYS A 28 0.78 -11.16 -10.42
CA LYS A 28 1.70 -10.17 -10.98
C LYS A 28 1.13 -9.50 -12.23
N TYR A 29 0.52 -10.27 -13.11
CA TYR A 29 -0.15 -9.74 -14.31
C TYR A 29 -1.29 -8.78 -13.94
N GLN A 30 -2.16 -9.18 -13.00
CA GLN A 30 -3.26 -8.33 -12.52
C GLN A 30 -2.74 -7.05 -11.85
N ALA A 31 -1.70 -7.14 -11.02
CA ALA A 31 -1.09 -6.00 -10.39
C ALA A 31 -0.53 -5.00 -11.42
N ASN A 32 0.23 -5.48 -12.39
CA ASN A 32 0.77 -4.63 -13.46
C ASN A 32 -0.33 -4.00 -14.32
N LYS A 33 -1.41 -4.75 -14.60
CA LYS A 33 -2.57 -4.24 -15.34
C LYS A 33 -3.23 -3.09 -14.57
N VAL A 34 -3.54 -3.29 -13.28
CA VAL A 34 -4.16 -2.25 -12.44
C VAL A 34 -3.25 -1.01 -12.33
N VAL A 35 -1.94 -1.19 -12.17
CA VAL A 35 -1.00 -0.06 -12.13
C VAL A 35 -0.96 0.69 -13.46
N GLY A 36 -1.01 0.00 -14.60
CA GLY A 36 -1.14 0.63 -15.92
C GLY A 36 -2.42 1.45 -16.05
N GLU A 37 -3.54 0.92 -15.57
CA GLU A 37 -4.83 1.64 -15.53
C GLU A 37 -4.77 2.88 -14.62
N ILE A 38 -4.12 2.78 -13.45
CA ILE A 38 -3.89 3.93 -12.56
C ILE A 38 -3.13 5.03 -13.30
N ILE A 39 -2.05 4.69 -14.00
CA ILE A 39 -1.25 5.65 -14.76
C ILE A 39 -2.12 6.34 -15.83
N GLN A 40 -2.99 5.61 -16.52
CA GLN A 40 -3.89 6.17 -17.49
C GLN A 40 -4.91 7.13 -16.86
N VAL A 41 -5.51 6.76 -15.73
CA VAL A 41 -6.42 7.64 -14.98
C VAL A 41 -5.69 8.90 -14.51
N LEU A 42 -4.45 8.78 -14.03
CA LEU A 42 -3.63 9.93 -13.64
C LEU A 42 -3.35 10.87 -14.84
N ALA A 43 -3.10 10.32 -16.02
CA ALA A 43 -2.92 11.12 -17.22
C ALA A 43 -4.20 11.88 -17.61
N ASN A 44 -5.37 11.21 -17.54
CA ASN A 44 -6.66 11.85 -17.80
C ASN A 44 -6.97 12.95 -16.77
N ILE A 45 -6.69 12.72 -15.49
CA ILE A 45 -6.84 13.74 -14.43
C ILE A 45 -5.95 14.95 -14.75
N LYS A 46 -4.72 14.72 -15.14
CA LYS A 46 -3.78 15.79 -15.49
C LYS A 46 -4.29 16.62 -16.67
N GLU A 47 -4.72 15.97 -17.73
CA GLU A 47 -5.29 16.63 -18.91
C GLU A 47 -6.52 17.49 -18.55
N LEU A 48 -7.43 16.94 -17.74
CA LEU A 48 -8.59 17.68 -17.23
C LEU A 48 -8.18 18.88 -16.40
N SER A 49 -7.11 18.76 -15.58
CA SER A 49 -6.61 19.84 -14.73
C SER A 49 -6.02 21.00 -15.51
N GLU A 50 -5.30 20.69 -16.58
CA GLU A 50 -4.71 21.71 -17.46
C GLU A 50 -5.79 22.48 -18.22
N ASN A 51 -6.92 21.82 -18.51
CA ASN A 51 -8.04 22.42 -19.27
C ASN A 51 -9.07 23.14 -18.38
N ASN A 52 -9.19 22.83 -17.08
CA ASN A 52 -10.20 23.36 -16.16
C ASN A 52 -9.75 23.37 -14.71
N ASN A 53 -9.14 24.45 -14.25
CA ASN A 53 -8.66 24.64 -12.86
C ASN A 53 -9.69 24.41 -11.74
N SER A 54 -10.99 24.45 -12.03
CA SER A 54 -12.05 24.30 -11.01
C SER A 54 -12.65 22.90 -10.90
N MET A 55 -12.36 22.00 -11.84
CA MET A 55 -13.03 20.70 -11.93
C MET A 55 -12.50 19.65 -10.97
N LEU A 56 -11.27 19.80 -10.52
CA LEU A 56 -10.55 18.79 -9.71
C LEU A 56 -11.02 18.68 -8.26
N TYR A 57 -11.49 19.77 -7.67
CA TYR A 57 -12.15 19.76 -6.36
C TYR A 57 -13.47 18.96 -6.35
N SER A 58 -13.95 18.62 -7.53
CA SER A 58 -15.24 17.97 -7.74
C SER A 58 -15.18 16.53 -8.20
N ILE A 59 -13.99 15.92 -8.43
CA ILE A 59 -13.88 14.54 -8.92
C ILE A 59 -14.68 13.56 -8.05
N TYR A 60 -14.68 13.76 -6.72
CA TYR A 60 -15.50 12.95 -5.82
C TYR A 60 -17.00 13.11 -5.97
N ARG A 61 -17.44 14.27 -6.46
CA ARG A 61 -18.85 14.62 -6.60
C ARG A 61 -19.41 14.30 -7.97
N LEU A 62 -18.54 13.86 -8.90
CA LEU A 62 -19.00 13.41 -10.21
C LEU A 62 -19.79 12.11 -10.06
N ASP A 63 -20.88 11.99 -10.80
CA ASP A 63 -21.60 10.75 -10.92
C ASP A 63 -20.79 9.70 -11.69
N ASP A 64 -21.18 8.44 -11.56
CA ASP A 64 -20.42 7.31 -12.10
C ASP A 64 -20.32 7.32 -13.62
N GLU A 65 -21.35 7.81 -14.33
CA GLU A 65 -21.33 7.91 -15.78
C GLU A 65 -20.35 8.97 -16.26
N THR A 66 -20.34 10.12 -15.61
CA THR A 66 -19.38 11.20 -15.90
C THR A 66 -17.95 10.73 -15.62
N LYS A 67 -17.69 10.06 -14.50
CA LYS A 67 -16.37 9.49 -14.20
C LYS A 67 -15.92 8.52 -15.27
N LYS A 68 -16.80 7.62 -15.73
CA LYS A 68 -16.51 6.67 -16.82
C LYS A 68 -16.19 7.39 -18.12
N THR A 69 -17.02 8.36 -18.50
CA THR A 69 -16.85 9.15 -19.72
C THR A 69 -15.53 9.92 -19.74
N LEU A 70 -15.10 10.42 -18.58
CA LEU A 70 -13.83 11.12 -18.40
C LEU A 70 -12.63 10.18 -18.21
N GLY A 71 -12.84 8.86 -18.24
CA GLY A 71 -11.77 7.89 -18.04
C GLY A 71 -11.14 7.92 -16.64
N LEU A 72 -11.94 8.27 -15.62
CA LEU A 72 -11.52 8.34 -14.22
C LEU A 72 -11.77 7.04 -13.46
N CYS A 73 -12.37 6.06 -14.10
CA CYS A 73 -12.57 4.72 -13.57
C CYS A 73 -11.51 3.76 -14.07
N LEU A 74 -11.07 2.88 -13.19
CA LEU A 74 -10.19 1.78 -13.58
C LEU A 74 -11.01 0.75 -14.38
N PRO A 75 -10.62 0.38 -15.60
CA PRO A 75 -11.34 -0.63 -16.40
C PRO A 75 -11.46 -1.99 -15.71
N SER A 76 -10.50 -2.35 -14.83
CA SER A 76 -10.52 -3.59 -14.05
C SER A 76 -11.31 -3.50 -12.75
N ALA A 77 -11.88 -2.33 -12.41
CA ALA A 77 -12.64 -2.18 -11.18
C ALA A 77 -14.05 -2.75 -11.33
N GLU A 78 -14.53 -3.42 -10.27
CA GLU A 78 -15.90 -3.93 -10.19
C GLU A 78 -16.95 -2.81 -10.12
N ASN A 79 -16.54 -1.66 -9.57
CA ASN A 79 -17.39 -0.48 -9.41
C ASN A 79 -16.61 0.81 -9.62
N CYS A 80 -17.28 1.85 -10.07
CA CYS A 80 -16.73 3.20 -10.21
C CYS A 80 -17.25 4.16 -9.12
N SER A 81 -18.22 3.71 -8.32
CA SER A 81 -18.88 4.50 -7.28
C SER A 81 -18.14 4.45 -5.95
N GLY A 82 -18.17 5.59 -5.22
CA GLY A 82 -17.60 5.70 -3.88
C GLY A 82 -16.13 6.10 -3.83
N TYR A 83 -15.55 5.98 -2.63
CA TYR A 83 -14.16 6.39 -2.38
C TYR A 83 -13.14 5.43 -2.97
N TYR A 84 -13.48 4.15 -3.13
CA TYR A 84 -12.56 3.12 -3.58
C TYR A 84 -13.14 2.31 -4.73
N GLN A 85 -12.35 2.20 -5.78
CA GLN A 85 -12.63 1.30 -6.89
C GLN A 85 -12.05 -0.08 -6.54
N ARG A 86 -12.92 -1.08 -6.43
CA ARG A 86 -12.51 -2.45 -6.07
C ARG A 86 -11.88 -3.15 -7.25
N THR A 87 -10.70 -3.72 -7.03
CA THR A 87 -10.00 -4.55 -8.02
C THR A 87 -9.61 -5.90 -7.40
N PRO A 88 -9.25 -6.90 -8.21
CA PRO A 88 -8.81 -8.21 -7.69
C PRO A 88 -7.57 -8.15 -6.79
N VAL A 89 -6.77 -7.08 -6.86
CA VAL A 89 -5.49 -6.94 -6.14
C VAL A 89 -5.52 -5.89 -5.03
N GLY A 90 -6.63 -5.20 -4.85
CA GLY A 90 -6.82 -4.19 -3.79
C GLY A 90 -7.86 -3.14 -4.14
N ASN A 91 -8.17 -2.27 -3.18
CA ASN A 91 -9.09 -1.15 -3.35
C ASN A 91 -8.28 0.11 -3.67
N ILE A 92 -8.60 0.77 -4.78
CA ILE A 92 -7.84 1.91 -5.29
C ILE A 92 -8.68 3.18 -5.20
N ASP A 93 -8.09 4.23 -4.63
CA ASP A 93 -8.67 5.56 -4.60
C ASP A 93 -7.68 6.53 -5.27
N ILE A 94 -8.17 7.25 -6.28
CA ILE A 94 -7.37 8.19 -7.05
C ILE A 94 -8.06 9.54 -7.03
N HIS A 95 -7.39 10.49 -6.41
CA HIS A 95 -7.79 11.89 -6.39
C HIS A 95 -6.56 12.80 -6.42
N GLU A 96 -6.31 13.63 -5.40
CA GLU A 96 -5.05 14.39 -5.24
C GLU A 96 -3.84 13.47 -5.01
N ASN A 97 -4.10 12.27 -4.51
CA ASN A 97 -3.14 11.24 -4.19
C ASN A 97 -3.64 9.91 -4.74
N VAL A 98 -2.74 8.93 -4.83
CA VAL A 98 -3.13 7.54 -5.07
C VAL A 98 -3.06 6.80 -3.74
N ILE A 99 -4.18 6.24 -3.32
CA ILE A 99 -4.28 5.43 -2.11
C ILE A 99 -4.74 4.04 -2.52
N MET A 100 -3.97 3.02 -2.15
CA MET A 100 -4.32 1.62 -2.37
C MET A 100 -4.49 0.97 -1.00
N ARG A 101 -5.64 0.31 -0.77
CA ARG A 101 -5.94 -0.37 0.50
C ARG A 101 -6.08 -1.86 0.28
N ASP A 102 -5.70 -2.61 1.30
CA ASP A 102 -5.73 -4.08 1.30
C ASP A 102 -5.06 -4.66 0.05
N ALA A 103 -3.99 -4.00 -0.38
CA ALA A 103 -3.22 -4.34 -1.56
C ALA A 103 -2.43 -5.63 -1.34
N ASP A 104 -2.34 -6.50 -2.35
CA ASP A 104 -1.40 -7.59 -2.28
C ASP A 104 0.06 -7.13 -2.50
N ALA A 105 1.02 -7.99 -2.16
CA ALA A 105 2.43 -7.65 -2.27
C ALA A 105 2.85 -7.31 -3.71
N GLU A 106 2.25 -7.97 -4.70
CA GLU A 106 2.57 -7.74 -6.11
C GLU A 106 2.09 -6.36 -6.57
N LEU A 107 0.91 -5.90 -6.11
CA LEU A 107 0.44 -4.54 -6.37
C LEU A 107 1.36 -3.49 -5.72
N CYS A 108 1.77 -3.73 -4.48
CA CYS A 108 2.69 -2.84 -3.76
C CYS A 108 4.02 -2.68 -4.51
N ILE A 109 4.64 -3.78 -4.92
CA ILE A 109 5.90 -3.80 -5.67
C ILE A 109 5.70 -3.17 -7.06
N SER A 110 4.59 -3.49 -7.74
CA SER A 110 4.28 -2.93 -9.05
C SER A 110 4.06 -1.42 -9.00
N ALA A 111 3.34 -0.91 -8.00
CA ALA A 111 3.14 0.52 -7.79
C ALA A 111 4.46 1.26 -7.56
N PHE A 112 5.35 0.67 -6.75
CA PHE A 112 6.66 1.24 -6.53
C PHE A 112 7.48 1.30 -7.82
N ASN A 113 7.58 0.20 -8.56
CA ASN A 113 8.42 0.11 -9.76
C ASN A 113 7.87 0.94 -10.94
N ASN A 114 6.57 0.98 -11.13
CA ASN A 114 5.95 1.53 -12.35
C ASN A 114 5.29 2.91 -12.14
N ILE A 115 5.01 3.32 -10.89
CA ILE A 115 4.52 4.67 -10.59
C ILE A 115 5.61 5.48 -9.88
N PHE A 116 6.11 4.98 -8.74
CA PHE A 116 7.01 5.77 -7.92
C PHE A 116 8.36 6.02 -8.62
N ILE A 117 9.06 5.00 -9.08
CA ILE A 117 10.38 5.15 -9.70
C ILE A 117 10.36 6.07 -10.93
N PRO A 118 9.46 5.87 -11.91
CA PRO A 118 9.41 6.74 -13.10
C PRO A 118 8.98 8.18 -12.79
N LEU A 119 8.12 8.38 -11.78
CA LEU A 119 7.56 9.67 -11.42
C LEU A 119 8.21 10.29 -10.18
N LYS A 120 9.32 9.74 -9.67
CA LYS A 120 9.95 10.19 -8.42
C LYS A 120 10.23 11.70 -8.36
N GLY A 121 10.52 12.33 -9.50
CA GLY A 121 10.70 13.78 -9.60
C GLY A 121 9.46 14.59 -9.20
N ASN A 122 8.27 14.05 -9.41
CA ASN A 122 6.97 14.67 -9.15
C ASN A 122 6.30 14.15 -7.87
N ILE A 123 6.86 13.10 -7.25
CA ILE A 123 6.32 12.52 -6.02
C ILE A 123 6.99 13.17 -4.82
N ARG A 124 6.16 13.56 -3.84
CA ARG A 124 6.59 14.09 -2.55
C ARG A 124 6.91 12.97 -1.58
N GLU A 125 6.03 11.99 -1.50
CA GLU A 125 6.20 10.84 -0.61
C GLU A 125 5.53 9.58 -1.17
N PHE A 126 6.13 8.44 -0.83
CA PHE A 126 5.58 7.11 -1.04
C PHE A 126 5.58 6.38 0.29
N THR A 127 4.42 6.00 0.78
CA THR A 127 4.30 5.33 2.07
C THR A 127 3.69 3.95 1.91
N VAL A 128 4.25 2.98 2.64
CA VAL A 128 3.72 1.62 2.76
C VAL A 128 3.43 1.37 4.23
N TYR A 129 2.19 1.02 4.52
CA TYR A 129 1.69 0.72 5.84
C TYR A 129 1.18 -0.72 5.88
N THR A 130 1.76 -1.54 6.74
CA THR A 130 1.43 -2.95 6.87
C THR A 130 0.96 -3.27 8.27
N MET A 131 0.10 -4.26 8.40
CA MET A 131 -0.25 -4.87 9.67
C MET A 131 0.65 -6.08 9.88
N ILE A 132 1.52 -6.02 10.88
CA ILE A 132 2.52 -7.06 11.17
C ILE A 132 2.11 -8.00 12.30
N LYS A 133 1.11 -7.59 13.11
CA LYS A 133 0.53 -8.40 14.20
C LYS A 133 -0.98 -8.37 14.10
N ASN A 134 -1.63 -9.42 14.60
CA ASN A 134 -3.06 -9.39 14.84
C ASN A 134 -3.39 -8.28 15.85
N ARG A 135 -4.48 -7.57 15.62
CA ARG A 135 -4.88 -6.43 16.45
C ARG A 135 -5.14 -6.84 17.91
N ASP A 136 -5.78 -7.97 18.11
CA ASP A 136 -6.11 -8.46 19.45
C ASP A 136 -4.86 -8.88 20.21
N ASP A 137 -3.90 -9.54 19.55
CA ASP A 137 -2.61 -9.92 20.16
C ASP A 137 -1.79 -8.67 20.52
N ALA A 138 -1.75 -7.66 19.64
CA ALA A 138 -1.06 -6.41 19.91
C ALA A 138 -1.67 -5.64 21.07
N TYR A 139 -3.00 -5.61 21.19
CA TYR A 139 -3.66 -5.02 22.35
C TYR A 139 -3.34 -5.76 23.64
N LYS A 140 -3.36 -7.10 23.65
CA LYS A 140 -3.01 -7.90 24.81
C LYS A 140 -1.59 -7.63 25.27
N GLU A 141 -0.60 -7.69 24.37
CA GLU A 141 0.81 -7.39 24.67
C GLU A 141 0.99 -5.97 25.22
N ARG A 142 0.25 -5.00 24.69
CA ARG A 142 0.27 -3.62 25.14
C ARG A 142 -0.28 -3.48 26.56
N TYR A 143 -1.36 -4.14 26.90
CA TYR A 143 -1.91 -4.13 28.26
C TYR A 143 -0.95 -4.78 29.26
N GLU A 144 -0.35 -5.93 28.90
CA GLU A 144 0.67 -6.58 29.75
C GLU A 144 1.90 -5.69 29.96
N CYS A 145 2.28 -4.89 28.95
CA CYS A 145 3.36 -3.92 29.08
C CYS A 145 2.96 -2.75 29.98
N TYR A 146 1.75 -2.25 29.89
CA TYR A 146 1.24 -1.19 30.77
C TYR A 146 1.22 -1.59 32.23
N ASP A 147 0.79 -2.82 32.55
CA ASP A 147 0.83 -3.34 33.91
C ASP A 147 2.26 -3.38 34.46
N LYS A 148 3.23 -3.84 33.65
CA LYS A 148 4.65 -3.83 34.03
C LYS A 148 5.20 -2.41 34.25
N CYS A 149 4.78 -1.44 33.44
CA CYS A 149 5.15 -0.04 33.62
C CYS A 149 4.61 0.53 34.92
N SER A 150 3.35 0.24 35.25
CA SER A 150 2.71 0.65 36.50
C SER A 150 3.48 0.13 37.74
N ASP A 151 3.83 -1.16 37.70
CA ASP A 151 4.59 -1.79 38.79
C ASP A 151 6.00 -1.22 38.94
N LYS A 152 6.67 -0.94 37.82
CA LYS A 152 8.05 -0.43 37.77
C LYS A 152 8.13 1.02 38.22
N CYS A 153 7.25 1.88 37.74
CA CYS A 153 7.32 3.32 37.93
C CYS A 153 6.59 3.79 39.19
N LYS A 154 5.70 2.96 39.76
CA LYS A 154 4.92 3.27 40.99
C LYS A 154 4.27 4.67 40.88
N ASN A 155 4.80 5.65 41.62
CA ASN A 155 4.26 7.01 41.70
C ASN A 155 5.07 8.04 40.87
N ASP A 156 6.06 7.61 40.10
CA ASP A 156 6.85 8.50 39.24
C ASP A 156 6.15 8.65 37.91
N ARG A 157 5.51 9.84 37.69
CA ARG A 157 4.73 10.14 36.51
C ARG A 157 5.57 10.22 35.24
N ASN A 158 6.79 10.78 35.32
CA ASN A 158 7.66 10.90 34.15
C ASN A 158 8.14 9.52 33.68
N CYS A 159 8.54 8.65 34.65
CA CYS A 159 8.88 7.26 34.38
C CYS A 159 7.70 6.52 33.72
N LEU A 160 6.48 6.75 34.23
CA LEU A 160 5.28 6.09 33.71
C LEU A 160 5.00 6.54 32.28
N ASP A 161 5.03 7.84 31.99
CA ASP A 161 4.75 8.39 30.66
C ASP A 161 5.76 7.86 29.63
N GLU A 162 7.07 7.90 29.91
CA GLU A 162 8.10 7.34 29.02
C GLU A 162 7.92 5.83 28.78
N CYS A 163 7.58 5.08 29.84
CA CYS A 163 7.38 3.64 29.75
C CYS A 163 6.13 3.30 28.92
N LEU A 164 5.03 4.06 29.09
CA LEU A 164 3.79 3.86 28.33
C LEU A 164 3.95 4.22 26.83
N ASP A 165 4.69 5.27 26.52
CA ASP A 165 5.01 5.63 25.15
C ASP A 165 5.80 4.51 24.45
N LYS A 166 6.80 3.98 25.15
CA LYS A 166 7.58 2.85 24.66
C LYS A 166 6.74 1.59 24.48
N CYS A 167 5.82 1.28 25.40
CA CYS A 167 4.89 0.17 25.25
C CYS A 167 4.00 0.32 24.04
N THR A 168 3.60 1.55 23.72
CA THR A 168 2.74 1.84 22.56
C THR A 168 3.51 1.65 21.27
N GLU A 169 4.77 2.06 21.21
CA GLU A 169 5.64 1.93 20.05
C GLU A 169 6.02 0.46 19.80
N ASP A 170 6.54 -0.24 20.82
CA ASP A 170 7.03 -1.62 20.73
C ASP A 170 5.91 -2.64 20.38
N ASN A 171 4.67 -2.38 20.82
CA ASN A 171 3.52 -3.25 20.61
C ASN A 171 2.53 -2.73 19.55
N SER A 172 2.98 -1.84 18.68
CA SER A 172 2.16 -1.41 17.56
C SER A 172 1.85 -2.60 16.63
N PRO A 173 0.57 -2.84 16.27
CA PRO A 173 0.22 -3.88 15.30
C PRO A 173 0.69 -3.55 13.89
N ASN A 174 1.25 -2.37 13.69
CA ASN A 174 1.51 -1.82 12.38
C ASN A 174 2.99 -1.46 12.23
N ALA A 175 3.48 -1.61 11.02
CA ALA A 175 4.77 -1.06 10.58
C ALA A 175 4.55 -0.16 9.38
N GLY A 176 5.27 0.96 9.34
CA GLY A 176 5.21 1.90 8.23
C GLY A 176 6.59 2.29 7.76
N ILE A 177 6.74 2.39 6.45
CA ILE A 177 7.91 2.94 5.79
C ILE A 177 7.48 4.12 4.93
N CYS A 178 8.25 5.19 4.99
CA CYS A 178 8.02 6.40 4.22
C CYS A 178 9.27 6.77 3.44
N ILE A 179 9.14 6.91 2.15
CA ILE A 179 10.19 7.36 1.24
C ILE A 179 9.83 8.75 0.78
N SER A 180 10.71 9.71 1.04
CA SER A 180 10.50 11.11 0.68
C SER A 180 11.82 11.83 0.46
N VAL A 181 11.74 13.00 -0.16
CA VAL A 181 12.88 13.94 -0.29
C VAL A 181 13.23 14.62 1.05
N ASP A 182 12.29 14.69 1.99
CA ASP A 182 12.45 15.37 3.27
C ASP A 182 11.71 14.59 4.38
N LYS A 183 12.43 14.33 5.48
CA LYS A 183 11.91 13.61 6.66
C LYS A 183 10.62 14.22 7.23
N LYS A 184 10.45 15.54 7.15
CA LYS A 184 9.24 16.23 7.68
C LYS A 184 7.92 15.71 7.12
N TYR A 185 7.92 15.12 5.92
CA TYR A 185 6.73 14.55 5.31
C TYR A 185 6.36 13.17 5.85
N CYS A 186 7.30 12.51 6.55
CA CYS A 186 7.15 11.14 7.00
C CYS A 186 6.63 11.00 8.45
N GLY A 187 6.62 12.09 9.24
CA GLY A 187 6.22 12.03 10.65
C GLY A 187 7.03 10.99 11.42
N ASP A 188 6.35 10.12 12.18
CA ASP A 188 6.95 9.08 13.02
C ASP A 188 7.28 7.78 12.26
N TRP A 189 7.06 7.75 10.94
CA TRP A 189 7.31 6.56 10.15
C TRP A 189 8.81 6.36 9.87
N LYS A 190 9.23 5.11 9.67
CA LYS A 190 10.61 4.79 9.24
C LYS A 190 10.90 5.54 7.95
N TYR A 191 11.71 6.58 8.05
CA TYR A 191 12.07 7.43 6.92
C TYR A 191 13.24 6.85 6.12
N LEU A 192 13.11 6.90 4.80
CA LEU A 192 14.20 6.72 3.85
C LEU A 192 14.21 7.88 2.86
N ASN A 193 15.41 8.40 2.61
CA ASN A 193 15.58 9.36 1.51
C ASN A 193 15.29 8.66 0.17
N ILE A 194 14.66 9.36 -0.76
CA ILE A 194 14.27 8.84 -2.07
C ILE A 194 15.45 8.29 -2.90
N ASP A 195 16.65 8.80 -2.67
CA ASP A 195 17.88 8.40 -3.37
C ASP A 195 18.73 7.39 -2.55
N ASP A 196 18.23 6.90 -1.41
CA ASP A 196 18.92 5.89 -0.60
C ASP A 196 18.99 4.55 -1.37
N ALA A 197 20.16 3.98 -1.48
CA ALA A 197 20.38 2.70 -2.18
C ALA A 197 19.59 1.53 -1.57
N ARG A 198 19.16 1.65 -0.30
CA ARG A 198 18.38 0.63 0.40
C ARG A 198 16.89 0.66 0.07
N VAL A 199 16.38 1.70 -0.60
CA VAL A 199 14.95 1.89 -0.87
C VAL A 199 14.30 0.66 -1.49
N MET A 200 14.94 0.05 -2.50
CA MET A 200 14.41 -1.16 -3.14
C MET A 200 14.27 -2.34 -2.18
N THR A 201 15.29 -2.57 -1.36
CA THR A 201 15.31 -3.69 -0.39
C THR A 201 14.25 -3.47 0.70
N GLU A 202 14.16 -2.27 1.22
CA GLU A 202 13.22 -1.93 2.29
C GLU A 202 11.77 -1.95 1.80
N ILE A 203 11.49 -1.47 0.59
CA ILE A 203 10.15 -1.58 0.00
C ILE A 203 9.76 -3.02 -0.26
N ASN A 204 10.65 -3.84 -0.82
CA ASN A 204 10.36 -5.26 -1.00
C ASN A 204 10.06 -5.97 0.34
N ALA A 205 10.82 -5.64 1.38
CA ALA A 205 10.57 -6.16 2.72
C ALA A 205 9.20 -5.69 3.26
N ALA A 206 8.90 -4.39 3.16
CA ALA A 206 7.63 -3.82 3.62
C ALA A 206 6.42 -4.41 2.86
N CYS A 207 6.48 -4.51 1.53
CA CYS A 207 5.39 -5.10 0.73
C CYS A 207 5.10 -6.57 1.08
N ASN A 208 6.11 -7.31 1.56
CA ASN A 208 5.97 -8.73 1.91
C ASN A 208 5.77 -9.00 3.41
N SER A 209 5.84 -7.97 4.28
CA SER A 209 5.79 -8.13 5.73
C SER A 209 4.38 -8.21 6.31
N GLY A 210 3.35 -7.84 5.56
CA GLY A 210 1.97 -7.81 6.03
C GLY A 210 1.40 -9.20 6.35
N ILE A 211 0.45 -9.26 7.29
CA ILE A 211 -0.35 -10.46 7.56
C ILE A 211 -1.03 -10.89 6.27
N ASP A 212 -1.02 -12.19 5.98
CA ASP A 212 -1.54 -12.79 4.74
C ASP A 212 -0.91 -12.19 3.46
N LYS A 213 0.30 -11.61 3.56
CA LYS A 213 0.99 -10.93 2.46
C LYS A 213 0.17 -9.79 1.86
N ARG A 214 -0.57 -9.10 2.70
CA ARG A 214 -1.33 -7.92 2.32
C ARG A 214 -0.79 -6.66 2.97
N VAL A 215 -0.71 -5.60 2.18
CA VAL A 215 -0.38 -4.25 2.63
C VAL A 215 -1.67 -3.55 3.01
N LYS A 216 -1.73 -3.01 4.22
CA LYS A 216 -2.91 -2.29 4.72
C LYS A 216 -3.22 -1.06 3.89
N GLN A 217 -2.19 -0.28 3.57
CA GLN A 217 -2.30 0.91 2.76
C GLN A 217 -0.97 1.27 2.08
N ILE A 218 -1.06 1.64 0.83
CA ILE A 218 0.00 2.34 0.08
C ILE A 218 -0.54 3.72 -0.23
N ARG A 219 0.28 4.76 -0.04
CA ARG A 219 -0.08 6.13 -0.39
C ARG A 219 1.02 6.77 -1.19
N ILE A 220 0.66 7.36 -2.32
CA ILE A 220 1.54 8.11 -3.20
C ILE A 220 1.04 9.54 -3.23
N ILE A 221 1.85 10.48 -2.73
CA ILE A 221 1.53 11.91 -2.70
C ILE A 221 2.43 12.64 -3.68
N PHE A 222 1.82 13.44 -4.54
CA PHE A 222 2.53 14.24 -5.53
C PHE A 222 2.93 15.61 -4.96
N LYS A 223 4.05 16.21 -5.43
CA LYS A 223 4.63 17.45 -4.91
C LYS A 223 3.69 18.63 -4.96
N ASN A 224 2.90 18.73 -6.02
CA ASN A 224 2.00 19.86 -6.25
C ASN A 224 0.52 19.45 -6.22
N GLY A 225 0.21 18.23 -5.74
CA GLY A 225 -1.06 17.59 -6.06
C GLY A 225 -1.22 17.46 -7.59
N PHE A 226 -2.17 16.71 -8.10
CA PHE A 226 -2.52 16.86 -9.52
C PHE A 226 -3.21 18.19 -9.80
N THR A 227 -3.41 19.01 -8.76
CA THR A 227 -4.36 20.11 -8.71
C THR A 227 -3.78 21.43 -8.28
N SER A 228 -2.52 21.55 -7.94
CA SER A 228 -1.99 22.84 -7.49
C SER A 228 -1.22 23.58 -8.57
N GLY A 229 -1.91 24.41 -9.26
CA GLY A 229 -1.48 25.73 -9.57
C GLY A 229 -1.87 26.66 -8.38
N TYR A 230 -1.02 26.73 -7.37
CA TYR A 230 -0.88 27.82 -6.42
C TYR A 230 0.59 28.02 -6.15
#